data_97623ddc7639a13592ba6effabc27e3a
#
_entry.id   97623ddc7639a13592ba6effabc27e3a
#
_cell.length_a   1.000
_cell.length_b   1.000
_cell.length_c   1.000
_cell.angle_alpha   90.00
_cell.angle_beta   90.00
_cell.angle_gamma   90.00
#
_symmetry.space_group_name_H-M   'P 1'
#
loop_
_entity.id
_entity.type
_entity.pdbx_description
1 polymer ?
#
loop_
_entity_poly.entity_id
_entity_poly.type
_entity_poly.pdbx_seq_one_letter_code
_entity_poly.pdbx_strand_id
1 'polypeptide(L)'
;MSTGAPDSGHHERAVVTEERARAFLAAGELELLGRIPWASNATVLAKVTHEGLEGLAVYKPARGERPLWDFPSGTLYRREVAAYLVSERLGWRLVPPTLARDGPLGVGSVQLYVDADPEVTAFELLADEHPALARIAAFDVVTNNADRKAGHCLAGPDGRVWAIDHGLCFHVQAKLRTVLWDLAGTRLEAGVLADLESLAAEAAGGGPLAAALGELLDGDEVAALARRARALVRTGRLPAPRGDRAYPWPLV
;
A
#
# COMPACT_ATOMS: atom_id res chain seq x y z
N MET A 1 18.97 -41.13 -31.29
CA MET A 1 19.10 -40.64 -29.89
C MET A 1 18.44 -39.28 -29.87
N SER A 2 17.20 -39.25 -29.39
CA SER A 2 16.38 -38.02 -29.33
C SER A 2 16.56 -37.41 -27.94
N THR A 3 17.16 -36.23 -27.91
CA THR A 3 17.27 -35.43 -26.67
C THR A 3 15.99 -34.59 -26.54
N GLY A 4 15.10 -35.04 -25.65
CA GLY A 4 13.93 -34.27 -25.26
C GLY A 4 14.37 -33.00 -24.51
N ALA A 5 13.96 -31.85 -24.99
CA ALA A 5 14.04 -30.59 -24.25
C ALA A 5 13.09 -30.64 -23.03
N PRO A 6 13.44 -30.04 -21.88
CA PRO A 6 12.52 -29.97 -20.75
C PRO A 6 11.34 -29.07 -21.12
N ASP A 7 10.16 -29.59 -20.86
CA ASP A 7 8.87 -28.91 -20.98
C ASP A 7 8.87 -27.70 -20.01
N SER A 8 8.92 -26.50 -20.59
CA SER A 8 8.72 -25.27 -19.86
C SER A 8 7.21 -25.13 -19.58
N GLY A 9 6.78 -25.74 -18.46
CA GLY A 9 5.42 -25.59 -17.96
C GLY A 9 5.10 -24.12 -17.74
N HIS A 10 4.45 -23.48 -18.70
CA HIS A 10 3.75 -22.24 -18.51
C HIS A 10 2.61 -22.50 -17.52
N HIS A 11 2.88 -22.26 -16.24
CA HIS A 11 1.80 -22.15 -15.27
C HIS A 11 0.96 -20.94 -15.71
N GLU A 12 -0.20 -21.22 -16.26
CA GLU A 12 -1.23 -20.23 -16.56
C GLU A 12 -1.56 -19.51 -15.25
N ARG A 13 -1.07 -18.28 -15.10
CA ARG A 13 -1.33 -17.46 -13.90
C ARG A 13 -2.83 -17.13 -13.91
N ALA A 14 -3.61 -17.85 -13.14
CA ALA A 14 -5.03 -17.60 -12.99
C ALA A 14 -5.22 -16.15 -12.49
N VAL A 15 -6.01 -15.36 -13.21
CA VAL A 15 -6.46 -14.04 -12.75
C VAL A 15 -7.30 -14.26 -11.48
N VAL A 16 -6.68 -14.06 -10.32
CA VAL A 16 -7.35 -14.21 -9.04
C VAL A 16 -8.19 -12.97 -8.79
N THR A 17 -9.50 -13.15 -8.61
CA THR A 17 -10.37 -12.04 -8.20
C THR A 17 -9.94 -11.52 -6.84
N GLU A 18 -10.22 -10.26 -6.55
CA GLU A 18 -9.86 -9.65 -5.27
C GLU A 18 -10.51 -10.35 -4.07
N GLU A 19 -11.78 -10.75 -4.19
CA GLU A 19 -12.48 -11.53 -3.19
C GLU A 19 -11.76 -12.86 -2.90
N ARG A 20 -11.32 -13.56 -3.94
CA ARG A 20 -10.57 -14.81 -3.81
C ARG A 20 -9.20 -14.58 -3.17
N ALA A 21 -8.52 -13.49 -3.52
CA ALA A 21 -7.25 -13.11 -2.89
C ALA A 21 -7.42 -12.81 -1.39
N ARG A 22 -8.48 -12.11 -1.02
CA ARG A 22 -8.79 -11.84 0.39
C ARG A 22 -9.14 -13.12 1.16
N ALA A 23 -9.98 -13.99 0.60
CA ALA A 23 -10.31 -15.29 1.21
C ALA A 23 -9.05 -16.14 1.40
N PHE A 24 -8.19 -16.20 0.38
CA PHE A 24 -6.90 -16.88 0.42
C PHE A 24 -5.99 -16.37 1.57
N LEU A 25 -5.84 -15.06 1.70
CA LEU A 25 -5.05 -14.47 2.78
C LEU A 25 -5.70 -14.65 4.16
N ALA A 26 -7.03 -14.61 4.24
CA ALA A 26 -7.76 -14.69 5.51
C ALA A 26 -7.75 -16.11 6.11
N ALA A 27 -8.00 -17.12 5.28
CA ALA A 27 -8.20 -18.51 5.70
C ALA A 27 -6.99 -19.41 5.47
N GLY A 28 -6.01 -19.00 4.63
CA GLY A 28 -4.86 -19.82 4.30
C GLY A 28 -3.92 -20.05 5.46
N GLU A 29 -3.29 -21.22 5.50
CA GLU A 29 -2.20 -21.53 6.42
C GLU A 29 -0.95 -20.71 6.06
N LEU A 30 -0.30 -20.09 7.05
CA LEU A 30 0.91 -19.29 6.89
C LEU A 30 2.14 -20.09 7.33
N GLU A 31 3.02 -20.38 6.38
CA GLU A 31 4.37 -20.92 6.62
C GLU A 31 5.39 -19.80 6.44
N LEU A 32 6.20 -19.52 7.47
CA LEU A 32 7.22 -18.48 7.42
C LEU A 32 8.43 -18.96 6.61
N LEU A 33 8.77 -18.28 5.53
CA LEU A 33 9.91 -18.62 4.67
C LEU A 33 11.20 -17.91 5.12
N GLY A 34 11.08 -16.68 5.63
CA GLY A 34 12.24 -15.90 6.09
C GLY A 34 11.95 -14.42 6.24
N ARG A 35 12.86 -13.71 6.91
CA ARG A 35 12.78 -12.26 7.04
C ARG A 35 13.24 -11.59 5.76
N ILE A 36 12.59 -10.50 5.38
CA ILE A 36 13.05 -9.63 4.29
C ILE A 36 14.17 -8.74 4.83
N PRO A 37 15.44 -8.92 4.38
CA PRO A 37 16.61 -8.35 5.07
C PRO A 37 16.67 -6.82 5.09
N TRP A 38 16.17 -6.17 4.03
CA TRP A 38 16.19 -4.71 3.87
C TRP A 38 14.98 -3.99 4.44
N ALA A 39 14.00 -4.73 4.99
CA ALA A 39 12.84 -4.12 5.63
C ALA A 39 13.21 -3.52 7.00
N SER A 40 12.71 -2.31 7.29
CA SER A 40 12.98 -1.60 8.54
C SER A 40 12.39 -2.28 9.78
N ASN A 41 11.25 -2.97 9.62
CA ASN A 41 10.56 -3.74 10.64
C ASN A 41 10.75 -5.25 10.42
N ALA A 42 10.29 -6.08 11.34
CA ALA A 42 10.33 -7.54 11.19
C ALA A 42 9.32 -8.00 10.12
N THR A 43 9.60 -7.69 8.88
CA THR A 43 8.80 -8.12 7.72
C THR A 43 9.24 -9.52 7.31
N VAL A 44 8.26 -10.41 7.10
CA VAL A 44 8.48 -11.83 6.82
C VAL A 44 7.82 -12.20 5.50
N LEU A 45 8.55 -12.88 4.61
CA LEU A 45 7.96 -13.56 3.48
C LEU A 45 7.33 -14.87 4.01
N ALA A 46 6.07 -15.09 3.67
CA ALA A 46 5.33 -16.27 4.04
C ALA A 46 4.73 -16.95 2.82
N LYS A 47 4.71 -18.27 2.83
CA LYS A 47 3.90 -19.07 1.93
C LYS A 47 2.50 -19.18 2.51
N VAL A 48 1.50 -19.06 1.68
CA VAL A 48 0.09 -19.23 2.04
C VAL A 48 -0.44 -20.44 1.29
N THR A 49 -1.15 -21.33 1.98
CA THR A 49 -1.80 -22.49 1.37
C THR A 49 -3.28 -22.50 1.75
N HIS A 50 -4.17 -22.54 0.75
CA HIS A 50 -5.61 -22.56 0.95
C HIS A 50 -6.31 -23.32 -0.19
N GLU A 51 -7.13 -24.31 0.14
CA GLU A 51 -7.91 -25.10 -0.84
C GLU A 51 -7.07 -25.64 -2.03
N GLY A 52 -5.86 -26.09 -1.75
CA GLY A 52 -4.94 -26.62 -2.78
C GLY A 52 -4.23 -25.54 -3.62
N LEU A 53 -4.47 -24.27 -3.34
CA LEU A 53 -3.72 -23.16 -3.94
C LEU A 53 -2.54 -22.80 -3.04
N GLU A 54 -1.43 -22.47 -3.66
CA GLU A 54 -0.25 -21.94 -2.98
C GLU A 54 0.10 -20.56 -3.55
N GLY A 55 0.61 -19.68 -2.69
CA GLY A 55 1.06 -18.35 -3.07
C GLY A 55 1.92 -17.72 -2.00
N LEU A 56 2.41 -16.52 -2.24
CA LEU A 56 3.25 -15.79 -1.33
C LEU A 56 2.52 -14.59 -0.73
N ALA A 57 2.86 -14.26 0.49
CA ALA A 57 2.39 -13.07 1.18
C ALA A 57 3.54 -12.42 1.98
N VAL A 58 3.40 -11.12 2.20
CA VAL A 58 4.25 -10.34 3.11
C VAL A 58 3.52 -10.22 4.45
N TYR A 59 4.10 -10.78 5.51
CA TYR A 59 3.56 -10.71 6.85
C TYR A 59 4.36 -9.74 7.71
N LYS A 60 3.67 -8.75 8.29
CA LYS A 60 4.24 -7.71 9.15
C LYS A 60 3.61 -7.84 10.55
N PRO A 61 4.18 -8.63 11.47
CA PRO A 61 3.65 -8.80 12.81
C PRO A 61 3.82 -7.53 13.66
N ALA A 62 2.79 -7.17 14.45
CA ALA A 62 2.82 -6.01 15.34
C ALA A 62 4.01 -6.04 16.33
N ARG A 63 4.33 -7.22 16.87
CA ARG A 63 5.48 -7.39 17.80
C ARG A 63 6.85 -7.17 17.15
N GLY A 64 6.89 -7.08 15.81
CA GLY A 64 8.11 -6.82 15.05
C GLY A 64 8.31 -5.36 14.68
N GLU A 65 7.36 -4.49 15.04
CA GLU A 65 7.44 -3.06 14.79
C GLU A 65 8.51 -2.40 15.65
N ARG A 66 9.33 -1.55 15.06
CA ARG A 66 10.26 -0.70 15.82
C ARG A 66 9.47 0.44 16.45
N PRO A 67 9.63 0.70 17.75
CA PRO A 67 8.99 1.84 18.39
C PRO A 67 9.40 3.15 17.72
N LEU A 68 8.41 3.97 17.43
CA LEU A 68 8.57 5.32 16.90
C LEU A 68 8.02 6.31 17.93
N TRP A 69 8.67 7.49 18.03
CA TRP A 69 8.26 8.50 19.01
C TRP A 69 6.91 9.17 18.66
N ASP A 70 6.50 9.09 17.40
CA ASP A 70 5.38 9.82 16.81
C ASP A 70 4.26 8.92 16.27
N PHE A 71 4.41 7.61 16.37
CA PHE A 71 3.35 6.64 16.07
C PHE A 71 3.13 5.73 17.28
N PRO A 72 1.88 5.42 17.65
CA PRO A 72 1.59 4.48 18.72
C PRO A 72 2.19 3.10 18.41
N SER A 73 2.88 2.50 19.38
CA SER A 73 3.49 1.18 19.22
C SER A 73 2.44 0.09 18.95
N GLY A 74 2.75 -0.83 18.04
CA GLY A 74 1.86 -1.94 17.69
C GLY A 74 0.68 -1.53 16.81
N THR A 75 0.76 -0.40 16.09
CA THR A 75 -0.32 0.10 15.22
C THR A 75 0.07 0.22 13.75
N LEU A 76 1.33 -0.02 13.38
CA LEU A 76 1.76 0.17 12.00
C LEU A 76 1.08 -0.82 11.05
N TYR A 77 0.89 -2.07 11.49
CA TYR A 77 0.16 -3.08 10.70
C TYR A 77 -1.29 -2.67 10.40
N ARG A 78 -1.95 -1.93 11.33
CA ARG A 78 -3.31 -1.42 11.12
C ARG A 78 -3.35 -0.38 10.01
N ARG A 79 -2.31 0.44 9.89
CA ARG A 79 -2.16 1.47 8.84
C ARG A 79 -1.98 0.86 7.46
N GLU A 80 -1.29 -0.27 7.36
CA GLU A 80 -1.21 -1.06 6.12
C GLU A 80 -2.61 -1.50 5.66
N VAL A 81 -3.43 -2.03 6.58
CA VAL A 81 -4.80 -2.45 6.28
C VAL A 81 -5.69 -1.25 5.94
N ALA A 82 -5.58 -0.15 6.68
CA ALA A 82 -6.33 1.07 6.41
C ALA A 82 -6.01 1.65 5.01
N ALA A 83 -4.74 1.61 4.59
CA ALA A 83 -4.34 2.04 3.26
C ALA A 83 -4.98 1.17 2.16
N TYR A 84 -5.02 -0.15 2.36
CA TYR A 84 -5.71 -1.05 1.45
C TYR A 84 -7.21 -0.71 1.36
N LEU A 85 -7.91 -0.53 2.49
CA LEU A 85 -9.33 -0.17 2.48
C LEU A 85 -9.60 1.16 1.75
N VAL A 86 -8.76 2.16 1.94
CA VAL A 86 -8.86 3.45 1.23
C VAL A 86 -8.62 3.26 -0.28
N SER A 87 -7.61 2.47 -0.67
CA SER A 87 -7.31 2.18 -2.07
C SER A 87 -8.48 1.48 -2.77
N GLU A 88 -9.09 0.50 -2.11
CA GLU A 88 -10.26 -0.22 -2.61
C GLU A 88 -11.48 0.70 -2.72
N ARG A 89 -11.72 1.52 -1.69
CA ARG A 89 -12.84 2.46 -1.71
C ARG A 89 -12.73 3.49 -2.84
N LEU A 90 -11.53 3.92 -3.18
CA LEU A 90 -11.27 4.79 -4.33
C LEU A 90 -11.41 4.05 -5.68
N GLY A 91 -11.47 2.71 -5.68
CA GLY A 91 -11.43 1.91 -6.91
C GLY A 91 -10.09 1.97 -7.65
N TRP A 92 -9.06 2.54 -7.03
CA TRP A 92 -7.76 2.74 -7.68
C TRP A 92 -6.89 1.48 -7.67
N ARG A 93 -7.15 0.55 -6.74
CA ARG A 93 -6.44 -0.73 -6.60
C ARG A 93 -4.92 -0.57 -6.63
N LEU A 94 -4.42 0.43 -5.90
CA LEU A 94 -3.00 0.72 -5.80
C LEU A 94 -2.29 -0.19 -4.77
N VAL A 95 -2.99 -0.53 -3.70
CA VAL A 95 -2.43 -1.35 -2.61
C VAL A 95 -2.82 -2.81 -2.84
N PRO A 96 -1.87 -3.75 -2.80
CA PRO A 96 -2.20 -5.17 -2.91
C PRO A 96 -3.17 -5.61 -1.80
N PRO A 97 -4.02 -6.64 -2.02
CA PRO A 97 -4.91 -7.16 -0.99
C PRO A 97 -4.18 -7.35 0.34
N THR A 98 -4.70 -6.69 1.37
CA THR A 98 -4.07 -6.63 2.70
C THR A 98 -5.14 -6.74 3.78
N LEU A 99 -4.91 -7.58 4.77
CA LEU A 99 -5.81 -7.74 5.92
C LEU A 99 -5.04 -7.93 7.23
N ALA A 100 -5.71 -7.66 8.35
CA ALA A 100 -5.20 -7.98 9.68
C ALA A 100 -5.64 -9.40 10.08
N ARG A 101 -4.72 -10.19 10.61
CA ARG A 101 -5.03 -11.50 11.20
C ARG A 101 -3.96 -11.95 12.18
N ASP A 102 -4.30 -12.94 12.97
CA ASP A 102 -3.30 -13.70 13.74
C ASP A 102 -2.47 -14.59 12.80
N GLY A 103 -1.20 -14.66 13.10
CA GLY A 103 -0.24 -15.50 12.40
C GLY A 103 0.79 -16.11 13.36
N PRO A 104 1.79 -16.86 12.87
CA PRO A 104 2.78 -17.55 13.71
C PRO A 104 3.57 -16.62 14.65
N LEU A 105 3.65 -15.33 14.36
CA LEU A 105 4.32 -14.33 15.20
C LEU A 105 3.35 -13.37 15.91
N GLY A 106 2.05 -13.71 15.99
CA GLY A 106 0.98 -12.91 16.59
C GLY A 106 0.21 -12.10 15.56
N VAL A 107 -0.61 -11.14 16.02
CA VAL A 107 -1.40 -10.29 15.13
C VAL A 107 -0.50 -9.42 14.25
N GLY A 108 -0.90 -9.24 12.98
CA GLY A 108 -0.19 -8.38 12.04
C GLY A 108 -0.99 -8.17 10.74
N SER A 109 -0.41 -7.44 9.81
CA SER A 109 -0.93 -7.37 8.44
C SER A 109 -0.34 -8.49 7.59
N VAL A 110 -1.19 -9.07 6.75
CA VAL A 110 -0.81 -10.03 5.70
C VAL A 110 -1.22 -9.43 4.36
N GLN A 111 -0.25 -9.18 3.50
CA GLN A 111 -0.42 -8.56 2.19
C GLN A 111 -0.04 -9.56 1.10
N LEU A 112 -0.83 -9.62 0.02
CA LEU A 112 -0.48 -10.45 -1.14
C LEU A 112 0.87 -10.00 -1.71
N TYR A 113 1.76 -10.95 -1.93
CA TYR A 113 3.05 -10.67 -2.54
C TYR A 113 2.89 -10.28 -4.01
N VAL A 114 3.59 -9.25 -4.43
CA VAL A 114 3.67 -8.82 -5.83
C VAL A 114 5.01 -9.28 -6.40
N ASP A 115 4.95 -10.12 -7.43
CA ASP A 115 6.13 -10.55 -8.18
C ASP A 115 6.50 -9.44 -9.17
N ALA A 116 7.17 -8.41 -8.67
CA ALA A 116 7.53 -7.22 -9.43
C ALA A 116 8.95 -7.32 -9.99
N ASP A 117 9.22 -6.56 -11.04
CA ASP A 117 10.57 -6.39 -11.56
C ASP A 117 11.41 -5.57 -10.56
N PRO A 118 12.47 -6.15 -9.96
CA PRO A 118 13.28 -5.47 -8.97
C PRO A 118 14.12 -4.31 -9.52
N GLU A 119 14.33 -4.26 -10.83
CA GLU A 119 15.08 -3.19 -11.50
C GLU A 119 14.22 -1.95 -11.79
N VAL A 120 12.89 -2.07 -11.67
CA VAL A 120 11.94 -0.98 -11.94
C VAL A 120 11.42 -0.41 -10.63
N THR A 121 11.86 0.80 -10.31
CA THR A 121 11.43 1.56 -9.13
C THR A 121 10.61 2.81 -9.54
N ALA A 122 10.22 3.64 -8.58
CA ALA A 122 9.56 4.91 -8.90
C ALA A 122 10.42 5.83 -9.79
N PHE A 123 11.75 5.70 -9.78
CA PHE A 123 12.62 6.55 -10.59
C PHE A 123 12.54 6.19 -12.08
N GLU A 124 12.55 4.90 -12.42
CA GLU A 124 12.36 4.43 -13.78
C GLU A 124 10.94 4.76 -14.27
N LEU A 125 9.93 4.54 -13.41
CA LEU A 125 8.54 4.88 -13.72
C LEU A 125 8.32 6.40 -13.92
N LEU A 126 9.06 7.26 -13.20
CA LEU A 126 9.04 8.72 -13.42
C LEU A 126 9.70 9.09 -14.75
N ALA A 127 10.83 8.47 -15.09
CA ALA A 127 11.50 8.69 -16.37
C ALA A 127 10.62 8.30 -17.57
N ASP A 128 9.81 7.26 -17.41
CA ASP A 128 8.86 6.78 -18.41
C ASP A 128 7.49 7.51 -18.35
N GLU A 129 7.35 8.51 -17.49
CA GLU A 129 6.10 9.28 -17.28
C GLU A 129 4.88 8.37 -16.99
N HIS A 130 5.08 7.28 -16.24
CA HIS A 130 4.04 6.28 -16.04
C HIS A 130 2.79 6.88 -15.33
N PRO A 131 1.58 6.75 -15.92
CA PRO A 131 0.39 7.48 -15.47
C PRO A 131 -0.10 7.09 -14.06
N ALA A 132 0.23 5.91 -13.57
CA ALA A 132 -0.14 5.48 -12.22
C ALA A 132 0.50 6.34 -11.12
N LEU A 133 1.66 6.96 -11.37
CA LEU A 133 2.39 7.70 -10.35
C LEU A 133 1.64 8.93 -9.85
N ALA A 134 0.87 9.60 -10.72
CA ALA A 134 0.04 10.74 -10.31
C ALA A 134 -1.05 10.31 -9.30
N ARG A 135 -1.65 9.12 -9.49
CA ARG A 135 -2.61 8.56 -8.53
C ARG A 135 -1.93 8.11 -7.24
N ILE A 136 -0.73 7.49 -7.32
CA ILE A 136 0.06 7.13 -6.13
C ILE A 136 0.44 8.37 -5.35
N ALA A 137 0.90 9.44 -6.01
CA ALA A 137 1.22 10.70 -5.35
C ALA A 137 -0.02 11.33 -4.67
N ALA A 138 -1.18 11.32 -5.34
CA ALA A 138 -2.43 11.78 -4.74
C ALA A 138 -2.85 10.91 -3.54
N PHE A 139 -2.66 9.59 -3.62
CA PHE A 139 -2.90 8.66 -2.53
C PHE A 139 -1.99 8.94 -1.33
N ASP A 140 -0.68 9.15 -1.56
CA ASP A 140 0.27 9.51 -0.51
C ASP A 140 -0.08 10.83 0.18
N VAL A 141 -0.58 11.82 -0.58
CA VAL A 141 -1.06 13.10 -0.02
C VAL A 141 -2.24 12.87 0.93
N VAL A 142 -3.24 12.11 0.53
CA VAL A 142 -4.46 11.94 1.35
C VAL A 142 -4.22 11.02 2.53
N THR A 143 -3.43 9.96 2.37
CA THR A 143 -3.02 9.06 3.45
C THR A 143 -1.90 9.66 4.32
N ASN A 144 -1.27 10.78 3.87
CA ASN A 144 -0.16 11.44 4.56
C ASN A 144 1.03 10.49 4.77
N ASN A 145 1.46 9.84 3.69
CA ASN A 145 2.55 8.88 3.74
C ASN A 145 3.87 9.56 4.15
N ALA A 146 4.48 9.09 5.22
CA ALA A 146 5.71 9.68 5.76
C ALA A 146 7.00 9.02 5.25
N ASP A 147 6.91 8.02 4.34
CA ASP A 147 8.10 7.26 3.89
C ASP A 147 7.92 6.62 2.51
N ARG A 148 7.36 7.34 1.51
CA ARG A 148 7.26 6.83 0.13
C ARG A 148 8.63 6.80 -0.53
N LYS A 149 9.27 5.65 -0.56
CA LYS A 149 10.55 5.39 -1.23
C LYS A 149 10.35 4.92 -2.67
N ALA A 150 11.41 4.95 -3.46
CA ALA A 150 11.36 4.52 -4.85
C ALA A 150 11.01 3.03 -4.99
N GLY A 151 11.58 2.17 -4.16
CA GLY A 151 11.29 0.73 -4.12
C GLY A 151 9.90 0.37 -3.56
N HIS A 152 9.10 1.35 -3.12
CA HIS A 152 7.72 1.11 -2.68
C HIS A 152 6.69 1.27 -3.82
N CYS A 153 7.13 1.52 -5.06
CA CYS A 153 6.32 1.48 -6.28
C CYS A 153 6.77 0.27 -7.10
N LEU A 154 5.95 -0.77 -7.16
CA LEU A 154 6.29 -2.05 -7.75
C LEU A 154 5.65 -2.19 -9.13
N ALA A 155 6.45 -2.39 -10.18
CA ALA A 155 5.95 -2.70 -11.51
C ALA A 155 5.59 -4.19 -11.59
N GLY A 156 4.31 -4.51 -11.61
CA GLY A 156 3.82 -5.87 -11.74
C GLY A 156 3.91 -6.40 -13.18
N PRO A 157 3.90 -7.74 -13.37
CA PRO A 157 4.03 -8.38 -14.68
C PRO A 157 2.82 -8.13 -15.59
N ASP A 158 1.73 -7.62 -15.06
CA ASP A 158 0.50 -7.25 -15.77
C ASP A 158 0.51 -5.77 -16.22
N GLY A 159 1.63 -5.07 -16.05
CA GLY A 159 1.78 -3.64 -16.35
C GLY A 159 1.14 -2.73 -15.31
N ARG A 160 0.62 -3.27 -14.21
CA ARG A 160 0.08 -2.48 -13.08
C ARG A 160 1.22 -2.03 -12.18
N VAL A 161 1.12 -0.80 -11.68
CA VAL A 161 2.00 -0.33 -10.62
C VAL A 161 1.29 -0.40 -9.28
N TRP A 162 1.92 -1.10 -8.35
CA TRP A 162 1.44 -1.27 -6.98
C TRP A 162 2.21 -0.35 -6.03
N ALA A 163 1.53 0.16 -5.02
CA ALA A 163 2.13 0.90 -3.93
C ALA A 163 2.10 0.05 -2.65
N ILE A 164 3.25 -0.08 -1.99
CA ILE A 164 3.40 -0.87 -0.76
C ILE A 164 3.97 -0.01 0.36
N ASP A 165 4.09 -0.62 1.56
CA ASP A 165 4.69 -0.04 2.77
C ASP A 165 4.00 1.24 3.27
N HIS A 166 2.76 1.07 3.74
CA HIS A 166 1.89 2.14 4.25
C HIS A 166 1.84 2.20 5.78
N GLY A 167 2.76 1.54 6.47
CA GLY A 167 2.80 1.54 7.95
C GLY A 167 2.97 2.93 8.56
N LEU A 168 3.56 3.89 7.83
CA LEU A 168 3.78 5.27 8.28
C LEU A 168 2.79 6.26 7.64
N CYS A 169 1.52 5.87 7.54
CA CYS A 169 0.43 6.68 7.00
C CYS A 169 -0.52 7.18 8.10
N PHE A 170 -1.44 8.05 7.72
CA PHE A 170 -2.60 8.55 8.47
C PHE A 170 -2.32 9.45 9.67
N HIS A 171 -1.08 9.73 10.02
CA HIS A 171 -0.79 10.64 11.12
C HIS A 171 -1.55 11.97 11.00
N VAL A 172 -2.06 12.51 12.13
CA VAL A 172 -2.87 13.73 12.16
C VAL A 172 -2.08 14.95 11.68
N GLN A 173 -0.82 15.08 12.09
CA GLN A 173 0.08 16.16 11.67
C GLN A 173 0.59 15.87 10.25
N ALA A 174 0.86 16.93 9.48
CA ALA A 174 1.44 16.80 8.15
C ALA A 174 2.86 16.19 8.22
N LYS A 175 3.05 15.04 7.57
CA LYS A 175 4.31 14.28 7.57
C LYS A 175 4.70 13.78 6.17
N LEU A 176 4.00 14.20 5.13
CA LEU A 176 4.25 13.71 3.78
C LEU A 176 5.72 13.79 3.41
N ARG A 177 6.32 12.62 3.11
CA ARG A 177 7.66 12.44 2.57
C ARG A 177 7.59 11.45 1.43
N THR A 178 8.02 11.88 0.26
CA THR A 178 7.89 11.07 -0.95
C THR A 178 9.03 11.38 -1.91
N VAL A 179 9.36 10.40 -2.74
CA VAL A 179 10.26 10.59 -3.90
C VAL A 179 9.54 11.14 -5.13
N LEU A 180 8.21 11.29 -5.08
CA LEU A 180 7.37 11.68 -6.23
C LEU A 180 7.20 13.19 -6.39
N TRP A 181 8.12 14.00 -5.86
CA TRP A 181 8.02 15.47 -5.94
C TRP A 181 8.16 16.05 -7.34
N ASP A 182 8.69 15.30 -8.30
CA ASP A 182 8.73 15.70 -9.71
C ASP A 182 7.33 15.90 -10.29
N LEU A 183 6.32 15.29 -9.65
CA LEU A 183 4.91 15.46 -10.01
C LEU A 183 4.25 16.69 -9.35
N ALA A 184 5.00 17.50 -8.57
CA ALA A 184 4.43 18.69 -7.91
C ALA A 184 3.79 19.64 -8.92
N GLY A 185 2.60 20.16 -8.59
CA GLY A 185 1.84 21.03 -9.48
C GLY A 185 1.05 20.31 -10.58
N THR A 186 1.23 19.02 -10.79
CA THR A 186 0.45 18.23 -11.75
C THR A 186 -1.05 18.38 -11.47
N ARG A 187 -1.82 18.69 -12.50
CA ARG A 187 -3.28 18.76 -12.42
C ARG A 187 -3.85 17.35 -12.35
N LEU A 188 -4.72 17.12 -11.38
CA LEU A 188 -5.43 15.85 -11.24
C LEU A 188 -6.61 15.78 -12.21
N GLU A 189 -6.87 14.59 -12.73
CA GLU A 189 -8.01 14.31 -13.59
C GLU A 189 -9.34 14.48 -12.83
N ALA A 190 -10.39 14.83 -13.55
CA ALA A 190 -11.72 15.04 -12.96
C ALA A 190 -12.24 13.79 -12.23
N GLY A 191 -11.98 12.59 -12.77
CA GLY A 191 -12.34 11.32 -12.12
C GLY A 191 -11.64 11.14 -10.77
N VAL A 192 -10.34 11.42 -10.70
CA VAL A 192 -9.57 11.37 -9.44
C VAL A 192 -10.12 12.34 -8.41
N LEU A 193 -10.50 13.55 -8.82
CA LEU A 193 -11.08 14.54 -7.91
C LEU A 193 -12.46 14.12 -7.41
N ALA A 194 -13.31 13.51 -8.25
CA ALA A 194 -14.61 12.98 -7.86
C ALA A 194 -14.47 11.82 -6.85
N ASP A 195 -13.51 10.90 -7.08
CA ASP A 195 -13.23 9.80 -6.15
C ASP A 195 -12.79 10.32 -4.78
N LEU A 196 -11.92 11.35 -4.76
CA LEU A 196 -11.45 11.97 -3.52
C LEU A 196 -12.56 12.73 -2.79
N GLU A 197 -13.49 13.36 -3.50
CA GLU A 197 -14.64 14.03 -2.90
C GLU A 197 -15.57 13.00 -2.23
N SER A 198 -15.83 11.88 -2.90
CA SER A 198 -16.59 10.75 -2.36
C SER A 198 -15.93 10.16 -1.12
N LEU A 199 -14.60 9.89 -1.19
CA LEU A 199 -13.82 9.44 -0.04
C LEU A 199 -13.96 10.39 1.16
N ALA A 200 -13.83 11.69 0.91
CA ALA A 200 -13.90 12.70 1.97
C ALA A 200 -15.29 12.78 2.61
N ALA A 201 -16.34 12.60 1.82
CA ALA A 201 -17.71 12.58 2.34
C ALA A 201 -17.96 11.34 3.22
N GLU A 202 -17.53 10.17 2.78
CA GLU A 202 -17.72 8.92 3.51
C GLU A 202 -16.88 8.84 4.79
N ALA A 203 -15.62 9.27 4.73
CA ALA A 203 -14.77 9.28 5.91
C ALA A 203 -15.28 10.26 7.00
N ALA A 204 -16.00 11.32 6.60
CA ALA A 204 -16.59 12.28 7.54
C ALA A 204 -18.03 11.93 7.97
N GLY A 205 -18.71 11.09 7.19
CA GLY A 205 -20.17 10.88 7.32
C GLY A 205 -20.60 9.77 8.28
N GLY A 206 -19.67 9.05 8.92
CA GLY A 206 -20.00 7.95 9.85
C GLY A 206 -20.57 6.68 9.15
N GLY A 207 -20.39 6.56 7.83
CA GLY A 207 -20.79 5.40 7.05
C GLY A 207 -19.86 4.18 7.20
N PRO A 208 -20.07 3.12 6.40
CA PRO A 208 -19.31 1.86 6.51
C PRO A 208 -17.80 2.03 6.43
N LEU A 209 -17.30 2.93 5.56
CA LEU A 209 -15.86 3.21 5.48
C LEU A 209 -15.33 3.84 6.76
N ALA A 210 -16.03 4.85 7.31
CA ALA A 210 -15.61 5.51 8.55
C ALA A 210 -15.61 4.52 9.72
N ALA A 211 -16.58 3.62 9.80
CA ALA A 211 -16.64 2.56 10.80
C ALA A 211 -15.45 1.60 10.64
N ALA A 212 -15.19 1.10 9.44
CA ALA A 212 -14.08 0.18 9.18
C ALA A 212 -12.70 0.82 9.45
N LEU A 213 -12.53 2.10 9.11
CA LEU A 213 -11.29 2.84 9.44
C LEU A 213 -11.17 3.10 10.94
N GLY A 214 -12.28 3.32 11.66
CA GLY A 214 -12.29 3.53 13.11
C GLY A 214 -11.84 2.33 13.94
N GLU A 215 -11.93 1.10 13.38
CA GLU A 215 -11.36 -0.11 14.01
C GLU A 215 -9.83 -0.17 13.90
N LEU A 216 -9.25 0.61 12.98
CA LEU A 216 -7.82 0.58 12.63
C LEU A 216 -7.06 1.84 13.04
N LEU A 217 -7.72 2.98 13.06
CA LEU A 217 -7.18 4.33 13.23
C LEU A 217 -7.97 5.09 14.29
N ASP A 218 -7.33 6.11 14.87
CA ASP A 218 -8.03 7.03 15.75
C ASP A 218 -8.99 7.94 14.97
N GLY A 219 -10.08 8.40 15.62
CA GLY A 219 -11.07 9.27 14.99
C GLY A 219 -10.48 10.55 14.39
N ASP A 220 -9.46 11.13 15.03
CA ASP A 220 -8.75 12.32 14.54
C ASP A 220 -7.94 12.01 13.27
N GLU A 221 -7.42 10.80 13.10
CA GLU A 221 -6.70 10.34 11.91
C GLU A 221 -7.67 10.16 10.73
N VAL A 222 -8.85 9.58 10.98
CA VAL A 222 -9.92 9.47 9.97
C VAL A 222 -10.43 10.86 9.55
N ALA A 223 -10.64 11.76 10.51
CA ALA A 223 -11.02 13.13 10.20
C ALA A 223 -9.91 13.88 9.42
N ALA A 224 -8.64 13.60 9.71
CA ALA A 224 -7.51 14.17 8.98
C ALA A 224 -7.44 13.68 7.53
N LEU A 225 -7.73 12.40 7.26
CA LEU A 225 -7.86 11.84 5.92
C LEU A 225 -8.90 12.64 5.10
N ALA A 226 -10.12 12.82 5.65
CA ALA A 226 -11.18 13.57 5.01
C ALA A 226 -10.78 15.03 4.72
N ARG A 227 -10.10 15.69 5.66
CA ARG A 227 -9.61 17.07 5.48
C ARG A 227 -8.57 17.16 4.35
N ARG A 228 -7.63 16.21 4.25
CA ARG A 228 -6.60 16.18 3.21
C ARG A 228 -7.21 15.92 1.83
N ALA A 229 -8.16 14.99 1.73
CA ALA A 229 -8.87 14.72 0.48
C ALA A 229 -9.62 15.98 -0.01
N ARG A 230 -10.39 16.66 0.87
CA ARG A 230 -11.06 17.94 0.51
C ARG A 230 -10.06 19.03 0.12
N ALA A 231 -8.90 19.11 0.78
CA ALA A 231 -7.87 20.09 0.44
C ALA A 231 -7.30 19.83 -0.97
N LEU A 232 -7.06 18.57 -1.31
CA LEU A 232 -6.56 18.18 -2.63
C LEU A 232 -7.60 18.45 -3.74
N VAL A 233 -8.88 18.15 -3.49
CA VAL A 233 -10.00 18.50 -4.38
C VAL A 233 -10.05 20.01 -4.66
N ARG A 234 -9.97 20.85 -3.60
CA ARG A 234 -10.00 22.31 -3.78
C ARG A 234 -8.86 22.87 -4.61
N THR A 235 -7.65 22.29 -4.49
CA THR A 235 -6.49 22.75 -5.26
C THR A 235 -6.48 22.19 -6.68
N GLY A 236 -7.02 20.98 -6.87
CA GLY A 236 -7.02 20.24 -8.13
C GLY A 236 -5.62 19.87 -8.61
N ARG A 237 -4.59 20.03 -7.76
CA ARG A 237 -3.18 19.81 -8.12
C ARG A 237 -2.41 19.17 -6.97
N LEU A 238 -1.42 18.35 -7.34
CA LEU A 238 -0.46 17.81 -6.37
C LEU A 238 0.32 18.94 -5.69
N PRO A 239 0.55 18.86 -4.36
CA PRO A 239 1.25 19.90 -3.62
C PRO A 239 2.75 19.92 -3.96
N ALA A 240 3.41 21.04 -3.69
CA ALA A 240 4.86 21.14 -3.68
C ALA A 240 5.42 20.69 -2.31
N PRO A 241 6.72 20.29 -2.26
CA PRO A 241 7.39 19.94 -1.02
C PRO A 241 7.36 21.11 -0.03
N ARG A 242 7.23 20.79 1.26
CA ARG A 242 7.22 21.78 2.35
C ARG A 242 8.29 21.43 3.39
N GLY A 243 9.18 22.38 3.65
CA GLY A 243 10.25 22.25 4.64
C GLY A 243 11.37 21.31 4.23
N ASP A 244 12.36 21.17 5.13
CA ASP A 244 13.64 20.48 4.85
C ASP A 244 13.53 18.94 4.89
N ARG A 245 12.40 18.39 5.37
CA ARG A 245 12.18 16.95 5.53
C ARG A 245 11.11 16.42 4.58
N ALA A 246 11.14 16.87 3.33
CA ALA A 246 10.14 16.46 2.33
C ALA A 246 10.42 15.07 1.72
N TYR A 247 11.65 14.57 1.85
CA TYR A 247 12.06 13.28 1.30
C TYR A 247 12.19 12.20 2.38
N PRO A 248 11.90 10.93 2.06
CA PRO A 248 12.23 9.80 2.92
C PRO A 248 13.75 9.57 2.96
N TRP A 249 14.22 8.82 3.95
CA TRP A 249 15.62 8.39 4.00
C TRP A 249 15.73 6.93 4.45
N PRO A 250 16.45 6.06 3.70
CA PRO A 250 17.03 6.28 2.36
C PRO A 250 15.92 6.52 1.30
N LEU A 251 16.31 6.92 0.07
CA LEU A 251 15.37 7.18 -1.03
C LEU A 251 14.83 5.90 -1.67
N VAL A 252 15.58 4.80 -1.55
CA VAL A 252 15.25 3.46 -2.08
C VAL A 252 15.13 2.46 -0.94
#